data_527dc4f0edfc16f12b67cc9e8c5ca178
#
_entry.id   527dc4f0edfc16f12b67cc9e8c5ca178
#
_cell.length_a   1.000
_cell.length_b   1.000
_cell.length_c   1.000
_cell.angle_alpha   90.00
_cell.angle_beta   90.00
_cell.angle_gamma   90.00
#
_symmetry.space_group_name_H-M   'P 1'
#
loop_
_entity.id
_entity.type
_entity.pdbx_description
1 polymer ?
#
loop_
_entity_poly.entity_id
_entity_poly.type
_entity_poly.pdbx_seq_one_letter_code
_entity_poly.pdbx_strand_id
1 'polypeptide(L)'
;MIVKWSIDYLTMTRDTHREFKDRLYGQFARIGKAVSSPHRLEILELLAQGERTVDSLATEVGLSLANTSQHLQALRQAALVESRKEGLFVWYRLSDPTVFDLCTAIRTVAERQLADLERLVREQFGDRSDAEAVEMNELLKRARSKRVVVLDTRPPNEYAAGHIAGAISVPVDDLQRRLRQLPKGKEYVAYCRGPYCVYADRAVEILRSNGRQARRLREGFPEWRAAGLPVEMSASSGV
;
A
#
# COMPACT_ATOMS: atom_id res chain seq x y z
N MET A 1 -28.30 29.63 -14.27
CA MET A 1 -28.66 30.36 -13.03
C MET A 1 -27.35 30.44 -12.22
N ILE A 2 -26.65 31.58 -12.34
CA ILE A 2 -25.35 31.81 -11.70
C ILE A 2 -25.65 32.24 -10.27
N VAL A 3 -25.32 31.37 -9.30
CA VAL A 3 -25.40 31.74 -7.87
C VAL A 3 -24.26 32.72 -7.60
N LYS A 4 -24.60 33.98 -7.42
CA LYS A 4 -23.68 35.02 -7.00
C LYS A 4 -23.30 34.79 -5.54
N TRP A 5 -22.10 34.25 -5.33
CA TRP A 5 -21.42 34.27 -4.03
C TRP A 5 -20.81 35.66 -3.84
N SER A 6 -21.61 36.64 -3.45
CA SER A 6 -21.09 37.89 -2.88
C SER A 6 -20.86 37.67 -1.39
N ILE A 7 -19.70 37.12 -1.05
CA ILE A 7 -19.22 37.17 0.32
C ILE A 7 -18.61 38.57 0.50
N ASP A 8 -19.22 39.39 1.33
CA ASP A 8 -18.65 40.67 1.77
C ASP A 8 -17.37 40.39 2.58
N TYR A 9 -16.27 40.28 1.91
CA TYR A 9 -14.93 40.11 2.52
C TYR A 9 -14.52 41.31 3.40
N LEU A 10 -15.25 42.43 3.32
CA LEU A 10 -14.95 43.71 3.98
C LEU A 10 -15.52 43.85 5.40
N THR A 11 -16.37 42.91 5.85
CA THR A 11 -17.01 42.99 7.17
C THR A 11 -16.66 41.85 8.13
N MET A 12 -15.77 40.94 7.76
CA MET A 12 -15.31 39.91 8.69
C MET A 12 -14.48 40.56 9.79
N THR A 13 -15.01 40.59 11.02
CA THR A 13 -14.23 40.98 12.19
C THR A 13 -13.07 40.01 12.44
N ARG A 14 -12.04 40.48 13.13
CA ARG A 14 -10.86 39.67 13.47
C ARG A 14 -11.27 38.37 14.19
N ASP A 15 -12.33 38.41 14.99
CA ASP A 15 -12.85 37.28 15.76
C ASP A 15 -13.53 36.24 14.87
N THR A 16 -14.39 36.66 13.93
CA THR A 16 -15.02 35.72 12.97
C THR A 16 -14.01 35.01 12.07
N HIS A 17 -12.92 35.69 11.70
CA HIS A 17 -11.84 35.09 10.93
C HIS A 17 -11.05 34.06 11.76
N ARG A 18 -10.84 34.34 13.06
CA ARG A 18 -10.17 33.40 13.96
C ARG A 18 -11.01 32.15 14.18
N GLU A 19 -12.28 32.31 14.50
CA GLU A 19 -13.22 31.18 14.66
C GLU A 19 -13.29 30.29 13.42
N PHE A 20 -13.33 30.89 12.22
CA PHE A 20 -13.28 30.13 10.96
C PHE A 20 -11.98 29.29 10.87
N LYS A 21 -10.81 29.88 11.13
CA LYS A 21 -9.54 29.15 11.10
C LYS A 21 -9.52 28.02 12.10
N ASP A 22 -9.96 28.23 13.32
CA ASP A 22 -9.99 27.20 14.35
C ASP A 22 -10.88 26.00 13.94
N ARG A 23 -12.03 26.28 13.35
CA ARG A 23 -12.90 25.23 12.80
C ARG A 23 -12.26 24.51 11.62
N LEU A 24 -11.64 25.24 10.69
CA LEU A 24 -10.97 24.69 9.51
C LEU A 24 -9.81 23.77 9.91
N TYR A 25 -8.88 24.27 10.72
CA TYR A 25 -7.74 23.48 11.19
C TYR A 25 -8.16 22.32 12.11
N GLY A 26 -9.30 22.46 12.81
CA GLY A 26 -9.93 21.37 13.54
C GLY A 26 -10.31 20.19 12.64
N GLN A 27 -10.81 20.46 11.41
CA GLN A 27 -11.09 19.39 10.44
C GLN A 27 -9.81 18.71 9.93
N PHE A 28 -8.75 19.50 9.65
CA PHE A 28 -7.48 18.92 9.25
C PHE A 28 -6.87 18.07 10.39
N ALA A 29 -6.96 18.55 11.62
CA ALA A 29 -6.49 17.82 12.79
C ALA A 29 -7.25 16.49 13.02
N ARG A 30 -8.51 16.36 12.59
CA ARG A 30 -9.23 15.07 12.62
C ARG A 30 -8.52 14.00 11.78
N ILE A 31 -8.07 14.36 10.58
CA ILE A 31 -7.29 13.45 9.72
C ILE A 31 -5.97 13.09 10.42
N GLY A 32 -5.22 14.08 10.91
CA GLY A 32 -3.96 13.84 11.64
C GLY A 32 -4.15 12.88 12.83
N LYS A 33 -5.20 13.10 13.65
CA LYS A 33 -5.54 12.19 14.77
C LYS A 33 -5.89 10.78 14.31
N ALA A 34 -6.57 10.64 13.17
CA ALA A 34 -6.94 9.34 12.65
C ALA A 34 -5.73 8.52 12.21
N VAL A 35 -4.66 9.13 11.70
CA VAL A 35 -3.43 8.43 11.29
C VAL A 35 -2.33 8.39 12.37
N SER A 36 -2.57 8.95 13.56
CA SER A 36 -1.59 8.96 14.67
C SER A 36 -1.52 7.64 15.47
N SER A 37 -1.64 6.50 14.79
CA SER A 37 -1.56 5.17 15.41
C SER A 37 -0.86 4.20 14.47
N PRO A 38 0.16 3.44 14.94
CA PRO A 38 0.85 2.46 14.11
C PRO A 38 -0.12 1.46 13.47
N HIS A 39 -1.02 0.86 14.24
CA HIS A 39 -2.00 -0.09 13.73
C HIS A 39 -2.96 0.50 12.69
N ARG A 40 -3.35 1.78 12.82
CA ARG A 40 -4.19 2.42 11.81
C ARG A 40 -3.44 2.69 10.51
N LEU A 41 -2.16 3.06 10.57
CA LEU A 41 -1.31 3.17 9.38
C LEU A 41 -1.14 1.82 8.69
N GLU A 42 -0.89 0.75 9.45
CA GLU A 42 -0.78 -0.61 8.93
C GLU A 42 -2.09 -1.10 8.29
N ILE A 43 -3.24 -0.85 8.93
CA ILE A 43 -4.56 -1.16 8.34
C ILE A 43 -4.75 -0.42 7.01
N LEU A 44 -4.39 0.86 6.90
CA LEU A 44 -4.50 1.62 5.66
C LEU A 44 -3.57 1.06 4.57
N GLU A 45 -2.36 0.64 4.92
CA GLU A 45 -1.43 -0.03 4.00
C GLU A 45 -1.99 -1.36 3.46
N LEU A 46 -2.61 -2.17 4.33
CA LEU A 46 -3.29 -3.41 3.93
C LEU A 46 -4.49 -3.13 3.01
N LEU A 47 -5.29 -2.11 3.33
CA LEU A 47 -6.42 -1.70 2.50
C LEU A 47 -6.00 -1.08 1.17
N ALA A 48 -4.78 -0.55 1.07
CA ALA A 48 -4.20 -0.13 -0.19
C ALA A 48 -3.92 -1.30 -1.15
N GLN A 49 -3.82 -2.54 -0.65
CA GLN A 49 -3.70 -3.73 -1.49
C GLN A 49 -5.04 -4.17 -2.10
N GLY A 50 -6.16 -3.89 -1.41
CA GLY A 50 -7.51 -4.29 -1.80
C GLY A 50 -8.48 -4.30 -0.62
N GLU A 51 -9.74 -4.53 -0.91
CA GLU A 51 -10.78 -4.66 0.13
C GLU A 51 -10.51 -5.85 1.04
N ARG A 52 -10.85 -5.70 2.34
CA ARG A 52 -10.67 -6.74 3.36
C ARG A 52 -11.79 -6.74 4.38
N THR A 53 -12.04 -7.91 4.95
CA THR A 53 -12.92 -8.05 6.11
C THR A 53 -12.19 -7.68 7.40
N VAL A 54 -12.95 -7.42 8.47
CA VAL A 54 -12.38 -7.15 9.82
C VAL A 54 -11.53 -8.31 10.28
N ASP A 55 -11.99 -9.55 10.07
CA ASP A 55 -11.29 -10.77 10.48
C ASP A 55 -9.93 -10.89 9.79
N SER A 56 -9.90 -10.64 8.47
CA SER A 56 -8.65 -10.65 7.71
C SER A 56 -7.67 -9.58 8.21
N LEU A 57 -8.15 -8.36 8.47
CA LEU A 57 -7.33 -7.28 9.02
C LEU A 57 -6.81 -7.62 10.42
N ALA A 58 -7.68 -8.16 11.29
CA ALA A 58 -7.31 -8.54 12.65
C ALA A 58 -6.17 -9.57 12.67
N THR A 59 -6.27 -10.57 11.79
CA THR A 59 -5.24 -11.61 11.65
C THR A 59 -3.92 -11.02 11.18
N GLU A 60 -3.95 -10.15 10.15
CA GLU A 60 -2.73 -9.56 9.55
C GLU A 60 -2.01 -8.59 10.50
N VAL A 61 -2.75 -7.75 11.23
CA VAL A 61 -2.16 -6.78 12.19
C VAL A 61 -1.92 -7.37 13.57
N GLY A 62 -2.27 -8.63 13.81
CA GLY A 62 -2.07 -9.31 15.11
C GLY A 62 -2.90 -8.74 16.23
N LEU A 63 -4.11 -8.22 15.96
CA LEU A 63 -5.01 -7.65 16.94
C LEU A 63 -6.26 -8.50 17.14
N SER A 64 -6.94 -8.29 18.28
CA SER A 64 -8.29 -8.84 18.46
C SER A 64 -9.29 -8.17 17.51
N LEU A 65 -10.37 -8.89 17.16
CA LEU A 65 -11.48 -8.34 16.35
C LEU A 65 -12.05 -7.05 16.95
N ALA A 66 -12.18 -6.98 18.27
CA ALA A 66 -12.71 -5.81 18.96
C ALA A 66 -11.79 -4.58 18.76
N ASN A 67 -10.48 -4.75 18.95
CA ASN A 67 -9.51 -3.66 18.77
C ASN A 67 -9.44 -3.22 17.29
N THR A 68 -9.42 -4.17 16.37
CA THR A 68 -9.43 -3.87 14.93
C THR A 68 -10.68 -3.10 14.53
N SER A 69 -11.85 -3.51 15.05
CA SER A 69 -13.11 -2.79 14.83
C SER A 69 -13.07 -1.35 15.36
N GLN A 70 -12.46 -1.11 16.52
CA GLN A 70 -12.29 0.24 17.07
C GLN A 70 -11.38 1.10 16.17
N HIS A 71 -10.27 0.56 15.67
CA HIS A 71 -9.40 1.26 14.73
C HIS A 71 -10.13 1.59 13.42
N LEU A 72 -10.88 0.64 12.87
CA LEU A 72 -11.69 0.85 11.67
C LEU A 72 -12.80 1.88 11.86
N GLN A 73 -13.45 1.91 13.04
CA GLN A 73 -14.43 2.95 13.37
C GLN A 73 -13.79 4.34 13.42
N ALA A 74 -12.60 4.48 14.05
CA ALA A 74 -11.87 5.74 14.07
C ALA A 74 -11.49 6.23 12.67
N LEU A 75 -11.00 5.33 11.80
CA LEU A 75 -10.71 5.64 10.41
C LEU A 75 -11.96 6.03 9.62
N ARG A 76 -13.08 5.33 9.83
CA ARG A 76 -14.36 5.62 9.17
C ARG A 76 -14.95 6.96 9.62
N GLN A 77 -14.87 7.30 10.91
CA GLN A 77 -15.29 8.60 11.43
C GLN A 77 -14.49 9.76 10.82
N ALA A 78 -13.22 9.51 10.46
CA ALA A 78 -12.39 10.47 9.74
C ALA A 78 -12.58 10.42 8.22
N ALA A 79 -13.49 9.57 7.72
CA ALA A 79 -13.75 9.34 6.30
C ALA A 79 -12.52 8.85 5.50
N LEU A 80 -11.58 8.15 6.16
CA LEU A 80 -10.41 7.55 5.49
C LEU A 80 -10.72 6.15 4.93
N VAL A 81 -11.74 5.47 5.46
CA VAL A 81 -12.19 4.18 4.98
C VAL A 81 -13.71 4.15 4.84
N GLU A 82 -14.17 3.35 3.92
CA GLU A 82 -15.56 2.98 3.72
C GLU A 82 -15.80 1.53 4.06
N SER A 83 -17.04 1.19 4.37
CA SER A 83 -17.44 -0.19 4.60
C SER A 83 -18.70 -0.54 3.84
N ARG A 84 -18.77 -1.77 3.35
CA ARG A 84 -19.97 -2.38 2.79
C ARG A 84 -20.26 -3.71 3.48
N LYS A 85 -21.53 -4.03 3.65
CA LYS A 85 -21.95 -5.33 4.18
C LYS A 85 -22.28 -6.26 3.03
N GLU A 86 -21.78 -7.49 3.13
CA GLU A 86 -22.06 -8.55 2.17
C GLU A 86 -22.28 -9.86 2.94
N GLY A 87 -23.53 -10.28 3.04
CA GLY A 87 -23.92 -11.41 3.88
C GLY A 87 -23.57 -11.19 5.36
N LEU A 88 -22.74 -12.06 5.89
CA LEU A 88 -22.24 -12.01 7.27
C LEU A 88 -20.97 -11.17 7.42
N PHE A 89 -20.36 -10.75 6.31
CA PHE A 89 -19.08 -10.05 6.30
C PHE A 89 -19.25 -8.54 6.14
N VAL A 90 -18.35 -7.79 6.79
CA VAL A 90 -18.19 -6.35 6.59
C VAL A 90 -16.84 -6.13 5.93
N TRP A 91 -16.89 -5.67 4.69
CA TRP A 91 -15.72 -5.35 3.88
C TRP A 91 -15.35 -3.88 4.04
N TYR A 92 -14.08 -3.61 4.17
CA TYR A 92 -13.51 -2.26 4.27
C TYR A 92 -12.60 -1.98 3.08
N ARG A 93 -12.57 -0.72 2.64
CA ARG A 93 -11.67 -0.21 1.60
C ARG A 93 -11.24 1.21 1.93
N LEU A 94 -10.18 1.68 1.30
CA LEU A 94 -9.88 3.12 1.31
C LEU A 94 -11.04 3.87 0.67
N SER A 95 -11.39 5.02 1.25
CA SER A 95 -12.48 5.86 0.74
C SER A 95 -12.10 6.57 -0.56
N ASP A 96 -10.82 6.92 -0.71
CA ASP A 96 -10.29 7.67 -1.85
C ASP A 96 -8.80 7.35 -2.05
N PRO A 97 -8.27 7.41 -3.29
CA PRO A 97 -6.85 7.22 -3.56
C PRO A 97 -5.94 8.17 -2.78
N THR A 98 -6.38 9.39 -2.48
CA THR A 98 -5.60 10.38 -1.71
C THR A 98 -5.28 9.92 -0.28
N VAL A 99 -6.00 8.94 0.26
CA VAL A 99 -5.66 8.32 1.55
C VAL A 99 -4.34 7.57 1.46
N PHE A 100 -4.09 6.87 0.35
CA PHE A 100 -2.80 6.23 0.10
C PHE A 100 -1.69 7.27 -0.08
N ASP A 101 -1.97 8.37 -0.78
CA ASP A 101 -1.01 9.47 -0.96
C ASP A 101 -0.63 10.10 0.40
N LEU A 102 -1.59 10.26 1.31
CA LEU A 102 -1.33 10.73 2.68
C LEU A 102 -0.38 9.77 3.42
N CYS A 103 -0.63 8.45 3.38
CA CYS A 103 0.25 7.45 4.00
C CYS A 103 1.66 7.49 3.41
N THR A 104 1.76 7.63 2.09
CA THR A 104 3.05 7.78 1.39
C THR A 104 3.77 9.07 1.78
N ALA A 105 3.05 10.18 1.94
CA ALA A 105 3.62 11.45 2.41
C ALA A 105 4.17 11.33 3.85
N ILE A 106 3.42 10.69 4.76
CA ILE A 106 3.87 10.43 6.13
C ILE A 106 5.15 9.60 6.11
N ARG A 107 5.19 8.51 5.34
CA ARG A 107 6.37 7.67 5.17
C ARG A 107 7.56 8.48 4.66
N THR A 108 7.38 9.25 3.60
CA THR A 108 8.44 10.08 3.00
C THR A 108 9.02 11.10 3.99
N VAL A 109 8.17 11.72 4.81
CA VAL A 109 8.62 12.63 5.86
C VAL A 109 9.41 11.88 6.93
N ALA A 110 8.92 10.72 7.37
CA ALA A 110 9.61 9.88 8.36
C ALA A 110 11.00 9.44 7.85
N GLU A 111 11.10 8.98 6.60
CA GLU A 111 12.35 8.58 5.94
C GLU A 111 13.39 9.71 5.90
N ARG A 112 12.94 10.94 5.71
CA ARG A 112 13.83 12.11 5.58
C ARG A 112 14.22 12.72 6.91
N GLN A 113 13.40 12.56 7.95
CA GLN A 113 13.54 13.32 9.20
C GLN A 113 13.90 12.45 10.41
N LEU A 114 13.64 11.14 10.36
CA LEU A 114 13.83 10.26 11.50
C LEU A 114 15.04 9.34 11.30
N ALA A 115 16.18 9.68 11.88
CA ALA A 115 17.40 8.85 11.82
C ALA A 115 17.20 7.44 12.37
N ASP A 116 16.29 7.25 13.32
CA ASP A 116 15.96 5.94 13.88
C ASP A 116 15.31 5.01 12.83
N LEU A 117 14.59 5.55 11.86
CA LEU A 117 13.98 4.73 10.79
C LEU A 117 15.06 4.08 9.92
N GLU A 118 16.10 4.81 9.53
CA GLU A 118 17.23 4.25 8.78
C GLU A 118 17.90 3.10 9.54
N ARG A 119 18.08 3.27 10.86
CA ARG A 119 18.64 2.21 11.72
C ARG A 119 17.74 0.97 11.74
N LEU A 120 16.43 1.12 11.96
CA LEU A 120 15.46 0.02 11.95
C LEU A 120 15.45 -0.73 10.61
N VAL A 121 15.50 -0.01 9.50
CA VAL A 121 15.56 -0.60 8.16
C VAL A 121 16.85 -1.40 7.98
N ARG A 122 17.99 -0.85 8.42
CA ARG A 122 19.28 -1.53 8.35
C ARG A 122 19.35 -2.78 9.25
N GLU A 123 18.78 -2.72 10.44
CA GLU A 123 18.68 -3.87 11.36
C GLU A 123 17.83 -4.99 10.76
N GLN A 124 16.74 -4.68 10.06
CA GLN A 124 15.83 -5.66 9.47
C GLN A 124 16.32 -6.24 8.14
N PHE A 125 16.91 -5.41 7.30
CA PHE A 125 17.23 -5.76 5.90
C PHE A 125 18.76 -5.82 5.63
N GLY A 126 19.61 -5.54 6.65
CA GLY A 126 21.05 -5.42 6.46
C GLY A 126 21.43 -4.24 5.57
N ASP A 127 22.59 -4.36 4.92
CA ASP A 127 23.05 -3.38 3.93
C ASP A 127 22.28 -3.53 2.60
N ARG A 128 20.97 -3.44 2.68
CA ARG A 128 20.08 -3.51 1.52
C ARG A 128 20.43 -2.39 0.55
N SER A 129 21.10 -2.74 -0.55
CA SER A 129 21.43 -1.79 -1.58
C SER A 129 20.19 -1.44 -2.41
N ASP A 130 19.69 -0.23 -2.25
CA ASP A 130 18.64 0.29 -3.15
C ASP A 130 19.15 0.45 -4.59
N ALA A 131 20.46 0.49 -4.80
CA ALA A 131 21.06 0.51 -6.13
C ALA A 131 20.76 -0.77 -6.93
N GLU A 132 20.48 -1.89 -6.26
CA GLU A 132 20.07 -3.14 -6.91
C GLU A 132 18.55 -3.22 -7.18
N ALA A 133 17.75 -2.33 -6.63
CA ALA A 133 16.32 -2.31 -6.87
C ALA A 133 15.99 -1.78 -8.27
N VAL A 134 14.94 -2.33 -8.87
CA VAL A 134 14.42 -1.89 -10.16
C VAL A 134 13.43 -0.76 -9.96
N GLU A 135 13.56 0.31 -10.69
CA GLU A 135 12.58 1.41 -10.72
C GLU A 135 11.35 1.03 -11.53
N MET A 136 10.18 1.58 -11.18
CA MET A 136 8.90 1.28 -11.88
C MET A 136 8.99 1.50 -13.39
N ASN A 137 9.58 2.61 -13.83
CA ASN A 137 9.72 2.92 -15.25
C ASN A 137 10.67 1.97 -15.98
N GLU A 138 11.71 1.49 -15.33
CA GLU A 138 12.62 0.47 -15.85
C GLU A 138 11.88 -0.86 -15.98
N LEU A 139 11.16 -1.28 -14.95
CA LEU A 139 10.36 -2.50 -14.97
C LEU A 139 9.34 -2.47 -16.11
N LEU A 140 8.62 -1.37 -16.27
CA LEU A 140 7.62 -1.22 -17.34
C LEU A 140 8.24 -1.45 -18.74
N LYS A 141 9.40 -0.87 -19.01
CA LYS A 141 10.13 -1.06 -20.30
C LYS A 141 10.56 -2.51 -20.48
N ARG A 142 11.10 -3.14 -19.43
CA ARG A 142 11.59 -4.53 -19.48
C ARG A 142 10.46 -5.55 -19.60
N ALA A 143 9.35 -5.33 -18.92
CA ALA A 143 8.17 -6.20 -18.99
C ALA A 143 7.58 -6.19 -20.41
N ARG A 144 7.41 -5.02 -21.01
CA ARG A 144 6.94 -4.89 -22.41
C ARG A 144 7.83 -5.62 -23.41
N SER A 145 9.13 -5.64 -23.22
CA SER A 145 10.09 -6.34 -24.09
C SER A 145 10.23 -7.84 -23.76
N LYS A 146 9.47 -8.36 -22.80
CA LYS A 146 9.51 -9.76 -22.32
C LYS A 146 10.91 -10.21 -21.86
N ARG A 147 11.77 -9.28 -21.45
CA ARG A 147 13.13 -9.55 -20.97
C ARG A 147 13.17 -10.04 -19.53
N VAL A 148 12.13 -9.71 -18.76
CA VAL A 148 12.01 -10.09 -17.35
C VAL A 148 10.74 -10.90 -17.10
N VAL A 149 10.76 -11.67 -16.02
CA VAL A 149 9.57 -12.29 -15.43
C VAL A 149 9.22 -11.48 -14.17
N VAL A 150 8.04 -10.90 -14.14
CA VAL A 150 7.55 -10.16 -12.98
C VAL A 150 6.85 -11.14 -12.04
N LEU A 151 7.28 -11.18 -10.76
CA LEU A 151 6.69 -12.04 -9.73
C LEU A 151 5.96 -11.22 -8.69
N ASP A 152 4.68 -11.51 -8.50
CA ASP A 152 3.92 -11.06 -7.35
C ASP A 152 4.08 -12.03 -6.20
N THR A 153 4.72 -11.57 -5.12
CA THR A 153 5.03 -12.40 -3.94
C THR A 153 4.00 -12.27 -2.83
N ARG A 154 2.93 -11.49 -3.06
CA ARG A 154 1.85 -11.25 -2.11
C ARG A 154 0.90 -12.47 -2.03
N PRO A 155 0.05 -12.54 -0.99
CA PRO A 155 -1.02 -13.53 -0.91
C PRO A 155 -1.93 -13.53 -2.15
N PRO A 156 -2.51 -14.71 -2.52
CA PRO A 156 -3.31 -14.84 -3.75
C PRO A 156 -4.53 -13.91 -3.82
N ASN A 157 -5.15 -13.61 -2.69
CA ASN A 157 -6.29 -12.69 -2.61
C ASN A 157 -5.91 -11.24 -2.99
N GLU A 158 -4.69 -10.80 -2.65
CA GLU A 158 -4.18 -9.49 -3.06
C GLU A 158 -3.87 -9.44 -4.55
N TYR A 159 -3.26 -10.50 -5.07
CA TYR A 159 -3.03 -10.63 -6.50
C TYR A 159 -4.36 -10.59 -7.27
N ALA A 160 -5.38 -11.31 -6.82
CA ALA A 160 -6.70 -11.33 -7.44
C ALA A 160 -7.36 -9.94 -7.43
N ALA A 161 -7.23 -9.19 -6.33
CA ALA A 161 -7.77 -7.83 -6.20
C ALA A 161 -7.09 -6.81 -7.13
N GLY A 162 -5.85 -7.11 -7.57
CA GLY A 162 -5.10 -6.33 -8.53
C GLY A 162 -3.61 -6.64 -8.49
N HIS A 163 -2.97 -6.65 -9.66
CA HIS A 163 -1.55 -6.94 -9.81
C HIS A 163 -0.93 -6.20 -11.01
N ILE A 164 0.39 -6.14 -11.05
CA ILE A 164 1.12 -5.58 -12.20
C ILE A 164 0.81 -6.44 -13.43
N ALA A 165 0.41 -5.79 -14.53
CA ALA A 165 0.03 -6.48 -15.76
C ALA A 165 1.09 -7.49 -16.23
N GLY A 166 0.66 -8.73 -16.46
CA GLY A 166 1.51 -9.84 -16.88
C GLY A 166 2.38 -10.43 -15.76
N ALA A 167 2.20 -10.06 -14.50
CA ALA A 167 2.90 -10.68 -13.38
C ALA A 167 2.39 -12.09 -13.10
N ILE A 168 3.28 -12.95 -12.62
CA ILE A 168 2.95 -14.30 -12.19
C ILE A 168 2.78 -14.29 -10.66
N SER A 169 1.62 -14.78 -10.18
CA SER A 169 1.39 -14.95 -8.74
C SER A 169 2.19 -16.12 -8.19
N VAL A 170 3.14 -15.82 -7.32
CA VAL A 170 3.91 -16.83 -6.58
C VAL A 170 4.14 -16.32 -5.16
N PRO A 171 3.21 -16.59 -4.23
CA PRO A 171 3.41 -16.29 -2.83
C PRO A 171 4.79 -16.77 -2.34
N VAL A 172 5.47 -15.96 -1.57
CA VAL A 172 6.88 -16.23 -1.19
C VAL A 172 7.06 -17.58 -0.53
N ASP A 173 6.10 -18.05 0.24
CA ASP A 173 6.14 -19.36 0.92
C ASP A 173 6.01 -20.54 -0.06
N ASP A 174 5.43 -20.32 -1.24
CA ASP A 174 5.28 -21.31 -2.31
C ASP A 174 6.47 -21.30 -3.29
N LEU A 175 7.27 -20.26 -3.29
CA LEU A 175 8.27 -20.01 -4.32
C LEU A 175 9.25 -21.16 -4.46
N GLN A 176 9.76 -21.71 -3.35
CA GLN A 176 10.71 -22.81 -3.36
C GLN A 176 10.13 -24.06 -4.05
N ARG A 177 8.86 -24.37 -3.84
CA ARG A 177 8.16 -25.50 -4.47
C ARG A 177 7.93 -25.28 -5.96
N ARG A 178 7.68 -24.03 -6.36
CA ARG A 178 7.31 -23.65 -7.71
C ARG A 178 8.47 -23.26 -8.63
N LEU A 179 9.71 -23.23 -8.11
CA LEU A 179 10.90 -22.83 -8.88
C LEU A 179 11.07 -23.57 -10.21
N ARG A 180 10.74 -24.88 -10.23
CA ARG A 180 10.86 -25.72 -11.45
C ARG A 180 9.86 -25.37 -12.53
N GLN A 181 8.73 -24.76 -12.16
CA GLN A 181 7.65 -24.36 -13.06
C GLN A 181 7.90 -22.98 -13.67
N LEU A 182 8.80 -22.21 -13.07
CA LEU A 182 9.08 -20.84 -13.54
C LEU A 182 9.98 -20.84 -14.78
N PRO A 183 9.79 -19.89 -15.72
CA PRO A 183 10.59 -19.77 -16.93
C PRO A 183 12.10 -19.74 -16.63
N LYS A 184 12.91 -20.45 -17.41
CA LYS A 184 14.37 -20.45 -17.28
C LYS A 184 15.01 -19.40 -18.19
N GLY A 185 16.24 -18.99 -17.86
CA GLY A 185 17.05 -18.13 -18.72
C GLY A 185 16.57 -16.67 -18.81
N LYS A 186 15.75 -16.25 -17.85
CA LYS A 186 15.29 -14.83 -17.73
C LYS A 186 15.66 -14.27 -16.37
N GLU A 187 15.76 -12.96 -16.31
CA GLU A 187 15.82 -12.21 -15.07
C GLU A 187 14.44 -12.13 -14.42
N TYR A 188 14.40 -12.19 -13.10
CA TYR A 188 13.18 -12.04 -12.31
C TYR A 188 13.17 -10.69 -11.62
N VAL A 189 11.99 -10.05 -11.59
CA VAL A 189 11.75 -8.89 -10.75
C VAL A 189 10.58 -9.21 -9.83
N ALA A 190 10.89 -9.35 -8.54
CA ALA A 190 9.90 -9.62 -7.51
C ALA A 190 9.35 -8.32 -6.94
N TYR A 191 8.06 -8.24 -6.67
CA TYR A 191 7.44 -7.13 -5.95
C TYR A 191 6.48 -7.61 -4.87
N CYS A 192 6.13 -6.70 -3.97
CA CYS A 192 5.32 -6.96 -2.80
C CYS A 192 4.38 -5.78 -2.49
N ARG A 193 3.96 -5.66 -1.24
CA ARG A 193 3.04 -4.64 -0.73
C ARG A 193 3.63 -3.22 -0.74
N GLY A 194 4.94 -3.07 -0.61
CA GLY A 194 5.61 -1.77 -0.50
C GLY A 194 7.09 -1.90 -0.21
N PRO A 195 7.82 -0.79 -0.03
CA PRO A 195 9.27 -0.77 0.10
C PRO A 195 9.81 -1.50 1.34
N TYR A 196 9.00 -1.67 2.39
CA TYR A 196 9.39 -2.33 3.64
C TYR A 196 8.84 -3.75 3.80
N CYS A 197 8.26 -4.31 2.74
CA CYS A 197 7.75 -5.68 2.75
C CYS A 197 8.89 -6.67 2.51
N VAL A 198 9.06 -7.62 3.43
CA VAL A 198 10.13 -8.63 3.38
C VAL A 198 9.92 -9.71 2.31
N TYR A 199 8.72 -9.86 1.74
CA TYR A 199 8.43 -10.97 0.83
C TYR A 199 9.20 -10.88 -0.48
N ALA A 200 9.38 -9.67 -1.03
CA ALA A 200 10.15 -9.48 -2.25
C ALA A 200 11.65 -9.78 -2.04
N ASP A 201 12.21 -9.38 -0.90
CA ASP A 201 13.61 -9.65 -0.55
C ASP A 201 13.84 -11.15 -0.36
N ARG A 202 12.96 -11.85 0.41
CA ARG A 202 13.01 -13.33 0.54
C ARG A 202 12.89 -14.03 -0.80
N ALA A 203 12.02 -13.54 -1.69
CA ALA A 203 11.88 -14.11 -3.02
C ALA A 203 13.16 -13.95 -3.85
N VAL A 204 13.79 -12.78 -3.81
CA VAL A 204 15.07 -12.53 -4.48
C VAL A 204 16.16 -13.45 -3.94
N GLU A 205 16.25 -13.61 -2.62
CA GLU A 205 17.21 -14.53 -1.98
C GLU A 205 17.00 -15.98 -2.42
N ILE A 206 15.75 -16.48 -2.38
CA ILE A 206 15.41 -17.84 -2.84
C ILE A 206 15.79 -18.03 -4.31
N LEU A 207 15.47 -17.07 -5.17
CA LEU A 207 15.80 -17.14 -6.59
C LEU A 207 17.32 -17.16 -6.83
N ARG A 208 18.06 -16.26 -6.19
CA ARG A 208 19.53 -16.16 -6.30
C ARG A 208 20.23 -17.42 -5.79
N SER A 209 19.80 -17.95 -4.67
CA SER A 209 20.35 -19.21 -4.10
C SER A 209 20.13 -20.42 -5.03
N ASN A 210 19.15 -20.34 -5.94
CA ASN A 210 18.88 -21.36 -6.95
C ASN A 210 19.41 -20.97 -8.36
N GLY A 211 20.43 -20.10 -8.42
CA GLY A 211 21.14 -19.75 -9.64
C GLY A 211 20.33 -18.88 -10.62
N ARG A 212 19.27 -18.17 -10.14
CA ARG A 212 18.47 -17.29 -10.96
C ARG A 212 18.94 -15.85 -10.77
N GLN A 213 18.94 -15.08 -11.86
CA GLN A 213 19.11 -13.64 -11.77
C GLN A 213 17.80 -13.02 -11.26
N ALA A 214 17.85 -12.34 -10.13
CA ALA A 214 16.66 -11.74 -9.53
C ALA A 214 16.99 -10.41 -8.87
N ARG A 215 16.07 -9.46 -9.00
CA ARG A 215 16.06 -8.17 -8.31
C ARG A 215 14.67 -7.90 -7.75
N ARG A 216 14.55 -6.98 -6.81
CA ARG A 216 13.25 -6.50 -6.35
C ARG A 216 12.84 -5.23 -7.07
N LEU A 217 11.55 -4.98 -7.15
CA LEU A 217 11.01 -3.66 -7.43
C LEU A 217 11.26 -2.78 -6.19
N ARG A 218 11.63 -1.52 -6.35
CA ARG A 218 11.87 -0.60 -5.23
C ARG A 218 10.59 -0.33 -4.46
N GLU A 219 9.53 -0.05 -5.19
CA GLU A 219 8.19 0.21 -4.69
C GLU A 219 7.36 -1.08 -4.62
N GLY A 220 6.12 -0.97 -4.19
CA GLY A 220 5.15 -2.05 -4.20
C GLY A 220 4.04 -1.87 -5.23
N PHE A 221 3.06 -2.75 -5.16
CA PHE A 221 1.87 -2.69 -6.02
C PHE A 221 1.05 -1.41 -5.84
N PRO A 222 0.79 -0.90 -4.62
CA PRO A 222 0.00 0.33 -4.47
C PRO A 222 0.65 1.55 -5.12
N GLU A 223 1.97 1.69 -5.03
CA GLU A 223 2.73 2.76 -5.69
C GLU A 223 2.64 2.62 -7.22
N TRP A 224 2.77 1.40 -7.74
CA TRP A 224 2.61 1.11 -9.16
C TRP A 224 1.24 1.54 -9.67
N ARG A 225 0.19 1.19 -8.94
CA ARG A 225 -1.19 1.56 -9.27
C ARG A 225 -1.43 3.07 -9.15
N ALA A 226 -0.92 3.71 -8.10
CA ALA A 226 -1.04 5.16 -7.90
C ALA A 226 -0.32 5.95 -9.00
N ALA A 227 0.76 5.41 -9.57
CA ALA A 227 1.45 5.98 -10.72
C ALA A 227 0.69 5.80 -12.06
N GLY A 228 -0.51 5.20 -12.05
CA GLY A 228 -1.32 4.97 -13.25
C GLY A 228 -0.71 3.95 -14.23
N LEU A 229 0.18 3.09 -13.74
CA LEU A 229 0.84 2.07 -14.55
C LEU A 229 -0.08 0.85 -14.78
N PRO A 230 0.16 0.03 -15.82
CA PRO A 230 -0.73 -1.06 -16.19
C PRO A 230 -0.96 -2.08 -15.08
N VAL A 231 -2.21 -2.32 -14.76
CA VAL A 231 -2.68 -3.32 -13.78
C VAL A 231 -3.68 -4.27 -14.42
N GLU A 232 -3.71 -5.49 -13.91
CA GLU A 232 -4.71 -6.51 -14.22
C GLU A 232 -5.40 -6.94 -12.93
N MET A 233 -6.62 -7.43 -13.07
CA MET A 233 -7.39 -8.06 -12.00
C MET A 233 -7.70 -9.49 -12.44
N SER A 234 -7.51 -10.46 -11.58
CA SER A 234 -8.00 -11.80 -11.85
C SER A 234 -9.49 -11.85 -11.55
N ALA A 235 -10.29 -12.43 -12.43
CA ALA A 235 -11.68 -12.73 -12.10
C ALA A 235 -11.68 -13.52 -10.80
N SER A 236 -12.43 -13.06 -9.79
CA SER A 236 -12.66 -13.81 -8.56
C SER A 236 -13.29 -15.14 -8.98
N SER A 237 -12.53 -16.23 -8.86
CA SER A 237 -13.08 -17.56 -8.91
C SER A 237 -14.02 -17.63 -7.72
N GLY A 238 -15.33 -17.44 -7.98
CA GLY A 238 -16.36 -17.58 -6.97
C GLY A 238 -16.26 -18.99 -6.38
N VAL A 239 -16.03 -19.04 -5.09
CA VAL A 239 -16.20 -20.22 -4.24
C VAL A 239 -17.53 -20.05 -3.52
#